data_546409e30eb9ba4874e16fb4eef3412f
#
_entry.id   546409e30eb9ba4874e16fb4eef3412f
#
_cell.length_a   1.000
_cell.length_b   1.000
_cell.length_c   1.000
_cell.angle_alpha   90.00
_cell.angle_beta   90.00
_cell.angle_gamma   90.00
#
_symmetry.space_group_name_H-M   'P 1'
#
loop_
_entity.id
_entity.type
_entity.pdbx_description
1 polymer ?
#
loop_
_entity_poly.entity_id
_entity_poly.type
_entity_poly.pdbx_seq_one_letter_code
_entity_poly.pdbx_strand_id
1 'polypeptide(L)'
;MFSSGTTGMPKCIVHRAGGVLLNQKKELALHCDLAAGDRMFFFTTCGWMMWNWMAAGLGTGSSLVTLDGAPGHPDLGALWRLAGREGVTHLGTSPKFLQACMNRGVAPRLDDVEL
;
A
#
# COMPACT_ATOMS: atom_id res chain seq x y z
N MET A 1 2.47 5.71 17.04
CA MET A 1 3.23 6.03 15.80
C MET A 1 4.30 7.06 16.09
N PHE A 2 5.37 7.06 15.32
CA PHE A 2 6.44 8.06 15.46
C PHE A 2 6.49 8.93 14.21
N SER A 3 6.65 10.25 14.38
CA SER A 3 7.00 11.12 13.29
C SER A 3 8.53 11.17 13.15
N SER A 4 9.04 11.08 11.92
CA SER A 4 10.44 11.38 11.65
C SER A 4 10.65 12.89 11.87
N GLY A 5 11.25 13.26 12.99
CA GLY A 5 11.64 14.66 13.22
C GLY A 5 12.75 15.05 12.24
N THR A 6 12.54 16.09 11.43
CA THR A 6 13.57 16.61 10.52
C THR A 6 14.68 17.35 11.26
N THR A 7 14.49 17.69 12.52
CA THR A 7 15.39 18.55 13.32
C THR A 7 15.60 18.06 14.75
N GLY A 8 15.34 16.78 15.04
CA GLY A 8 15.48 16.25 16.41
C GLY A 8 15.03 14.81 16.56
N MET A 9 14.88 14.37 17.82
CA MET A 9 14.39 13.02 18.11
C MET A 9 12.97 12.81 17.58
N PRO A 10 12.64 11.61 17.06
CA PRO A 10 11.29 11.29 16.61
C PRO A 10 10.26 11.52 17.72
N LYS A 11 9.16 12.19 17.38
CA LYS A 11 8.06 12.43 18.30
C LYS A 11 7.08 11.26 18.30
N CYS A 12 6.69 10.82 19.50
CA CYS A 12 5.66 9.80 19.66
C CYS A 12 4.28 10.45 19.56
N ILE A 13 3.47 9.98 18.61
CA ILE A 13 2.08 10.40 18.45
C ILE A 13 1.19 9.27 18.96
N VAL A 14 0.39 9.56 19.98
CA VAL A 14 -0.52 8.60 20.60
C VAL A 14 -1.93 8.88 20.12
N HIS A 15 -2.59 7.85 19.58
CA HIS A 15 -3.98 7.90 19.15
C HIS A 15 -4.81 6.86 19.90
N ARG A 16 -6.10 7.11 20.03
CA ARG A 16 -7.06 6.11 20.50
C ARG A 16 -7.39 5.16 19.34
N ALA A 17 -7.45 3.86 19.63
CA ALA A 17 -7.69 2.82 18.63
C ALA A 17 -8.97 3.06 17.81
N GLY A 18 -10.09 3.37 18.47
CA GLY A 18 -11.36 3.61 17.79
C GLY A 18 -11.33 4.82 16.85
N GLY A 19 -10.68 5.92 17.28
CA GLY A 19 -10.55 7.12 16.45
C GLY A 19 -9.69 6.88 15.19
N VAL A 20 -8.58 6.15 15.35
CA VAL A 20 -7.73 5.77 14.22
C VAL A 20 -8.48 4.87 13.25
N LEU A 21 -9.13 3.82 13.76
CA LEU A 21 -9.87 2.88 12.91
C LEU A 21 -11.00 3.58 12.14
N LEU A 22 -11.77 4.45 12.81
CA LEU A 22 -12.83 5.21 12.16
C LEU A 22 -12.30 6.11 11.07
N ASN A 23 -11.21 6.86 11.35
CA ASN A 23 -10.59 7.74 10.36
C ASN A 23 -10.05 6.95 9.16
N GLN A 24 -9.32 5.87 9.39
CA GLN A 24 -8.78 5.05 8.31
C GLN A 24 -9.88 4.37 7.50
N LYS A 25 -10.92 3.87 8.15
CA LYS A 25 -12.08 3.28 7.46
C LYS A 25 -12.80 4.32 6.59
N LYS A 26 -12.95 5.55 7.07
CA LYS A 26 -13.49 6.67 6.27
C LYS A 26 -12.63 6.92 5.03
N GLU A 27 -11.32 7.04 5.19
CA GLU A 27 -10.40 7.28 4.06
C GLU A 27 -10.46 6.15 3.04
N LEU A 28 -10.39 4.91 3.51
CA LEU A 28 -10.37 3.74 2.64
C LEU A 28 -11.69 3.54 1.89
N ALA A 29 -12.83 3.66 2.59
CA ALA A 29 -14.13 3.44 1.96
C ALA A 29 -14.59 4.62 1.10
N LEU A 30 -14.36 5.89 1.51
CA LEU A 30 -14.91 7.05 0.82
C LEU A 30 -13.95 7.67 -0.21
N HIS A 31 -12.65 7.59 0.01
CA HIS A 31 -11.68 8.23 -0.88
C HIS A 31 -10.93 7.23 -1.75
N CYS A 32 -10.82 5.98 -1.31
CA CYS A 32 -10.20 4.91 -2.10
C CYS A 32 -11.22 3.95 -2.72
N ASP A 33 -12.51 4.09 -2.36
CA ASP A 33 -13.59 3.18 -2.81
C ASP A 33 -13.32 1.69 -2.48
N LEU A 34 -12.59 1.45 -1.40
CA LEU A 34 -12.22 0.11 -0.97
C LEU A 34 -13.39 -0.58 -0.27
N ALA A 35 -13.83 -1.72 -0.78
CA ALA A 35 -15.00 -2.46 -0.34
C ALA A 35 -14.72 -3.94 -0.11
N ALA A 36 -15.74 -4.67 0.35
CA ALA A 36 -15.69 -6.12 0.46
C ALA A 36 -15.53 -6.75 -0.94
N GLY A 37 -14.59 -7.69 -1.03
CA GLY A 37 -14.23 -8.33 -2.30
C GLY A 37 -12.99 -7.74 -2.97
N ASP A 38 -12.64 -6.50 -2.65
CA ASP A 38 -11.40 -5.90 -3.14
C ASP A 38 -10.15 -6.54 -2.55
N ARG A 39 -9.04 -6.39 -3.27
CA ARG A 39 -7.72 -6.84 -2.87
C ARG A 39 -6.75 -5.67 -2.87
N MET A 40 -6.29 -5.33 -1.67
CA MET A 40 -5.39 -4.20 -1.46
C MET A 40 -3.96 -4.67 -1.27
N PHE A 41 -3.06 -4.03 -1.96
CA PHE A 41 -1.62 -4.14 -1.77
C PHE A 41 -0.99 -2.77 -1.59
N PHE A 42 -0.13 -2.60 -0.60
CA PHE A 42 0.72 -1.42 -0.47
C PHE A 42 2.14 -1.85 -0.12
N PHE A 43 3.11 -1.49 -0.96
CA PHE A 43 4.50 -1.82 -0.67
C PHE A 43 5.02 -0.99 0.51
N THR A 44 5.12 -1.63 1.66
CA THR A 44 5.55 -1.00 2.92
C THR A 44 6.18 -2.04 3.84
N THR A 45 6.90 -1.59 4.85
CA THR A 45 7.37 -2.43 5.96
C THR A 45 6.48 -2.23 7.18
N CYS A 46 6.48 -3.19 8.09
CA CYS A 46 5.68 -3.13 9.32
C CYS A 46 6.03 -1.93 10.23
N GLY A 47 7.21 -1.33 10.05
CA GLY A 47 7.65 -0.15 10.80
C GLY A 47 7.12 1.19 10.26
N TRP A 48 6.46 1.20 9.11
CA TRP A 48 5.93 2.42 8.49
C TRP A 48 4.44 2.60 8.74
N MET A 49 3.99 3.85 8.77
CA MET A 49 2.58 4.20 8.97
C MET A 49 1.66 3.56 7.92
N MET A 50 2.15 3.43 6.68
CA MET A 50 1.37 2.83 5.60
C MET A 50 1.03 1.36 5.83
N TRP A 51 1.80 0.64 6.67
CA TRP A 51 1.40 -0.70 7.13
C TRP A 51 0.10 -0.65 7.93
N ASN A 52 0.00 0.29 8.89
CA ASN A 52 -1.21 0.46 9.69
C ASN A 52 -2.41 0.84 8.83
N TRP A 53 -2.19 1.70 7.83
CA TRP A 53 -3.23 2.11 6.90
C TRP A 53 -3.70 0.94 6.03
N MET A 54 -2.79 0.17 5.46
CA MET A 54 -3.10 -1.05 4.71
C MET A 54 -3.84 -2.07 5.58
N ALA A 55 -3.34 -2.33 6.81
CA ALA A 55 -3.97 -3.27 7.74
C ALA A 55 -5.40 -2.87 8.11
N ALA A 56 -5.70 -1.58 8.15
CA ALA A 56 -7.05 -1.09 8.38
C ALA A 56 -8.02 -1.40 7.22
N GLY A 57 -7.52 -1.74 6.04
CA GLY A 57 -8.33 -2.22 4.91
C GLY A 57 -9.17 -3.44 5.26
N LEU A 58 -8.71 -4.31 6.15
CA LEU A 58 -9.51 -5.43 6.66
C LEU A 58 -10.84 -4.96 7.27
N GLY A 59 -10.89 -3.74 7.80
CA GLY A 59 -12.10 -3.14 8.37
C GLY A 59 -13.17 -2.78 7.33
N THR A 60 -12.84 -2.75 6.03
CA THR A 60 -13.81 -2.57 4.93
C THR A 60 -14.33 -3.90 4.39
N GLY A 61 -13.76 -5.02 4.82
CA GLY A 61 -14.05 -6.36 4.29
C GLY A 61 -13.17 -6.74 3.10
N SER A 62 -12.20 -5.91 2.73
CA SER A 62 -11.23 -6.22 1.67
C SER A 62 -10.20 -7.26 2.14
N SER A 63 -9.56 -7.91 1.19
CA SER A 63 -8.40 -8.77 1.42
C SER A 63 -7.09 -7.98 1.28
N LEU A 64 -6.07 -8.39 2.01
CA LEU A 64 -4.73 -7.80 1.88
C LEU A 64 -3.80 -8.79 1.17
N VAL A 65 -3.06 -8.29 0.21
CA VAL A 65 -1.94 -9.00 -0.40
C VAL A 65 -0.66 -8.48 0.25
N THR A 66 0.22 -9.38 0.66
CA THR A 66 1.52 -9.03 1.27
C THR A 66 2.65 -9.64 0.46
N LEU A 67 3.76 -8.94 0.39
CA LEU A 67 4.98 -9.40 -0.27
C LEU A 67 6.14 -9.41 0.73
N ASP A 68 6.73 -10.58 0.92
CA ASP A 68 8.01 -10.69 1.59
C ASP A 68 9.12 -10.69 0.53
N GLY A 69 9.72 -9.52 0.31
CA GLY A 69 10.74 -9.34 -0.71
C GLY A 69 10.91 -7.89 -1.15
N ALA A 70 11.75 -7.70 -2.17
CA ALA A 70 12.00 -6.39 -2.76
C ALA A 70 11.10 -6.16 -3.99
N PRO A 71 10.50 -4.97 -4.17
CA PRO A 71 9.56 -4.69 -5.25
C PRO A 71 10.21 -4.70 -6.64
N GLY A 72 11.54 -4.57 -6.70
CA GLY A 72 12.31 -4.57 -7.95
C GLY A 72 13.08 -5.87 -8.19
N HIS A 73 12.82 -6.96 -7.46
CA HIS A 73 13.50 -8.23 -7.65
C HIS A 73 12.53 -9.30 -8.16
N PRO A 74 12.90 -10.09 -9.18
CA PRO A 74 14.17 -10.09 -9.95
C PRO A 74 14.30 -8.90 -10.92
N ASP A 75 13.23 -8.20 -11.20
CA ASP A 75 13.18 -7.02 -12.08
C ASP A 75 12.04 -6.08 -11.67
N LEU A 76 11.98 -4.87 -12.23
CA LEU A 76 10.95 -3.88 -11.90
C LEU A 76 9.52 -4.27 -12.33
N GLY A 77 9.36 -5.28 -13.16
CA GLY A 77 8.07 -5.83 -13.54
C GLY A 77 7.49 -6.80 -12.50
N ALA A 78 8.27 -7.23 -11.52
CA ALA A 78 7.86 -8.24 -10.55
C ALA A 78 6.62 -7.83 -9.75
N LEU A 79 6.55 -6.56 -9.33
CA LEU A 79 5.41 -6.04 -8.57
C LEU A 79 4.13 -6.01 -9.41
N TRP A 80 4.23 -5.67 -10.70
CA TRP A 80 3.09 -5.63 -11.61
C TRP A 80 2.55 -7.04 -11.88
N ARG A 81 3.46 -8.01 -12.09
CA ARG A 81 3.07 -9.42 -12.24
C ARG A 81 2.43 -9.99 -10.97
N LEU A 82 2.92 -9.59 -9.79
CA LEU A 82 2.29 -9.95 -8.52
C LEU A 82 0.85 -9.39 -8.47
N ALA A 83 0.69 -8.11 -8.78
CA ALA A 83 -0.62 -7.46 -8.77
C ALA A 83 -1.62 -8.16 -9.69
N GLY A 84 -1.23 -8.46 -10.92
CA GLY A 84 -2.09 -9.20 -11.88
C GLY A 84 -2.41 -10.62 -11.40
N ARG A 85 -1.38 -11.38 -10.96
CA ARG A 85 -1.59 -12.75 -10.50
C ARG A 85 -2.52 -12.85 -9.29
N GLU A 86 -2.41 -11.92 -8.35
CA GLU A 86 -3.22 -11.90 -7.14
C GLU A 86 -4.54 -11.13 -7.31
N GLY A 87 -4.82 -10.58 -8.49
CA GLY A 87 -6.02 -9.77 -8.74
C GLY A 87 -6.13 -8.58 -7.81
N VAL A 88 -5.03 -7.82 -7.67
CA VAL A 88 -5.00 -6.62 -6.83
C VAL A 88 -5.84 -5.53 -7.49
N THR A 89 -6.83 -5.01 -6.77
CA THR A 89 -7.70 -3.91 -7.22
C THR A 89 -7.16 -2.53 -6.79
N HIS A 90 -6.43 -2.50 -5.67
CA HIS A 90 -5.87 -1.27 -5.10
C HIS A 90 -4.38 -1.46 -4.84
N LEU A 91 -3.56 -0.82 -5.65
CA LEU A 91 -2.10 -0.94 -5.56
C LEU A 91 -1.45 0.36 -5.10
N GLY A 92 -0.68 0.30 -4.03
CA GLY A 92 0.11 1.41 -3.53
C GLY A 92 1.61 1.11 -3.55
N THR A 93 2.39 2.09 -4.00
CA THR A 93 3.85 2.01 -4.04
C THR A 93 4.49 3.39 -3.87
N SER A 94 5.82 3.46 -3.89
CA SER A 94 6.51 4.73 -3.73
C SER A 94 6.69 5.47 -5.06
N PRO A 95 6.70 6.83 -5.06
CA PRO A 95 7.02 7.61 -6.25
C PRO A 95 8.40 7.25 -6.83
N LYS A 96 9.37 6.90 -5.97
CA LYS A 96 10.71 6.48 -6.39
C LYS A 96 10.68 5.18 -7.21
N PHE A 97 9.82 4.23 -6.85
CA PHE A 97 9.64 2.98 -7.61
C PHE A 97 9.03 3.28 -8.98
N LEU A 98 7.99 4.12 -9.03
CA LEU A 98 7.36 4.52 -10.29
C LEU A 98 8.35 5.23 -11.21
N GLN A 99 9.16 6.14 -10.67
CA GLN A 99 10.21 6.82 -11.45
C GLN A 99 11.23 5.82 -11.99
N ALA A 100 11.62 4.82 -11.21
CA ALA A 100 12.53 3.78 -11.68
C ALA A 100 11.93 2.94 -12.82
N CYS A 101 10.64 2.62 -12.75
CA CYS A 101 9.92 1.95 -13.83
C CYS A 101 9.90 2.82 -15.11
N MET A 102 9.54 4.10 -14.98
CA MET A 102 9.51 5.04 -16.11
C MET A 102 10.88 5.17 -16.79
N ASN A 103 11.94 5.33 -16.00
CA ASN A 103 13.30 5.48 -16.52
C ASN A 103 13.80 4.25 -17.28
N ARG A 104 13.23 3.08 -17.00
CA ARG A 104 13.59 1.81 -17.67
C ARG A 104 12.53 1.32 -18.67
N GLY A 105 11.53 2.13 -18.95
CA GLY A 105 10.45 1.78 -19.88
C GLY A 105 9.60 0.58 -19.42
N VAL A 106 9.56 0.32 -18.11
CA VAL A 106 8.69 -0.73 -17.53
C VAL A 106 7.33 -0.11 -17.27
N ALA A 107 6.33 -0.54 -18.01
CA ALA A 107 4.93 -0.19 -17.78
C ALA A 107 4.15 -1.43 -17.35
N PRO A 108 3.15 -1.29 -16.48
CA PRO A 108 2.19 -2.36 -16.24
C PRO A 108 1.48 -2.66 -17.57
N ARG A 109 1.35 -3.92 -17.92
CA ARG A 109 0.48 -4.33 -19.02
C ARG A 109 -0.92 -4.39 -18.47
N LEU A 110 -1.85 -3.69 -19.09
CA LEU A 110 -3.27 -3.71 -18.68
C LEU A 110 -3.89 -5.11 -18.73
N ASP A 111 -3.34 -5.98 -19.60
CA ASP A 111 -3.74 -7.39 -19.70
C ASP A 111 -3.33 -8.23 -18.47
N ASP A 112 -2.38 -7.75 -17.69
CA ASP A 112 -1.86 -8.44 -16.50
C ASP A 112 -2.46 -7.91 -15.19
N VAL A 113 -3.22 -6.81 -15.25
CA VAL A 113 -3.74 -6.11 -14.04
C VAL A 113 -5.14 -5.56 -14.32
N GLU A 114 -6.15 -6.13 -13.70
CA GLU A 114 -7.45 -5.48 -13.55
C GLU A 114 -7.36 -4.51 -12.35
N LEU A 115 -7.11 -3.24 -12.63
CA LEU A 115 -7.14 -2.15 -11.64
C LEU A 115 -8.46 -1.40 -11.75
#